data_bc8040d1d4df9d47b7fbce8c1354498f
#
_entry.id   bc8040d1d4df9d47b7fbce8c1354498f
#
_cell.length_a   1.000
_cell.length_b   1.000
_cell.length_c   1.000
_cell.angle_alpha   90.00
_cell.angle_beta   90.00
_cell.angle_gamma   90.00
#
_symmetry.space_group_name_H-M   'P 1'
#
loop_
_entity.id
_entity.type
_entity.pdbx_description
1 polymer ?
#
loop_
_entity_poly.entity_id
_entity_poly.type
_entity_poly.pdbx_seq_one_letter_code
_entity_poly.pdbx_strand_id
1 'polypeptide(L)'
;MTTIVNRENKQIYRDGDTLVKVFDEKAYTKAQVLNEALNTARVEETGLKIPKLLDVRKVDGGWAITREYIEGKSLSELMAENPEKEDEYLEKFVALQMEIHSKKCPMLNKIKEKMHAKISASSYEATLRYDLHNRLEGMKSVS
;
A
#
# COMPACT_ATOMS: atom_id res chain seq x y z
N MET A 1 19.19 -14.26 0.61
CA MET A 1 18.26 -13.28 -0.01
C MET A 1 17.31 -14.05 -0.94
N THR A 2 16.02 -13.98 -0.69
CA THR A 2 15.02 -14.72 -1.47
C THR A 2 14.07 -13.75 -2.16
N THR A 3 14.00 -13.82 -3.50
CA THR A 3 13.06 -12.99 -4.26
C THR A 3 11.63 -13.50 -4.07
N ILE A 4 10.73 -12.63 -3.63
CA ILE A 4 9.30 -12.91 -3.45
C ILE A 4 8.50 -12.48 -4.68
N VAL A 5 8.76 -11.26 -5.18
CA VAL A 5 8.10 -10.70 -6.35
C VAL A 5 9.11 -10.00 -7.23
N ASN A 6 9.09 -10.31 -8.50
CA ASN A 6 9.85 -9.60 -9.51
C ASN A 6 8.86 -9.07 -10.57
N ARG A 7 8.68 -7.76 -10.63
CA ARG A 7 7.90 -7.05 -11.65
C ARG A 7 8.81 -6.07 -12.37
N GLU A 8 8.44 -5.67 -13.57
CA GLU A 8 9.22 -4.79 -14.43
C GLU A 8 9.79 -3.55 -13.71
N ASN A 9 9.01 -2.93 -12.83
CA ASN A 9 9.39 -1.68 -12.16
C ASN A 9 9.54 -1.81 -10.63
N LYS A 10 9.44 -3.03 -10.10
CA LYS A 10 9.40 -3.29 -8.67
C LYS A 10 9.91 -4.67 -8.33
N GLN A 11 10.85 -4.74 -7.41
CA GLN A 11 11.36 -6.00 -6.88
C GLN A 11 11.11 -6.07 -5.38
N ILE A 12 10.66 -7.22 -4.90
CA ILE A 12 10.47 -7.48 -3.48
C ILE A 12 11.23 -8.76 -3.14
N TYR A 13 12.11 -8.67 -2.17
CA TYR A 13 12.86 -9.83 -1.68
C TYR A 13 12.92 -9.83 -0.16
N ARG A 14 13.09 -11.03 0.38
CA ARG A 14 13.34 -11.25 1.80
C ARG A 14 14.85 -11.27 2.07
N ASP A 15 15.26 -10.56 3.09
CA ASP A 15 16.62 -10.59 3.60
C ASP A 15 16.56 -10.81 5.13
N GLY A 16 16.75 -12.06 5.55
CA GLY A 16 16.59 -12.43 6.96
C GLY A 16 15.18 -12.16 7.49
N ASP A 17 15.10 -11.31 8.50
CA ASP A 17 13.85 -10.88 9.14
C ASP A 17 13.28 -9.59 8.54
N THR A 18 13.76 -9.20 7.36
CA THR A 18 13.31 -7.99 6.68
C THR A 18 12.78 -8.27 5.28
N LEU A 19 11.87 -7.42 4.85
CA LEU A 19 11.33 -7.36 3.50
C LEU A 19 11.81 -6.08 2.85
N VAL A 20 12.51 -6.21 1.72
CA VAL A 20 13.03 -5.08 0.95
C VAL A 20 12.26 -4.93 -0.34
N LYS A 21 11.70 -3.74 -0.55
CA LYS A 21 10.99 -3.35 -1.77
C LYS A 21 11.81 -2.31 -2.52
N VAL A 22 12.30 -2.66 -3.69
CA VAL A 22 13.08 -1.78 -4.56
C VAL A 22 12.18 -1.19 -5.64
N PHE A 23 12.26 0.12 -5.81
CA PHE A 23 11.52 0.91 -6.80
C PHE A 23 12.49 1.40 -7.87
N ASP A 24 12.22 1.08 -9.13
CA ASP A 24 12.99 1.57 -10.27
C ASP A 24 12.81 3.09 -10.42
N GLU A 25 13.91 3.83 -10.45
CA GLU A 25 13.90 5.29 -10.59
C GLU A 25 13.33 5.79 -11.93
N LYS A 26 13.26 4.93 -12.94
CA LYS A 26 12.61 5.25 -14.22
C LYS A 26 11.09 5.28 -14.12
N ALA A 27 10.52 4.53 -13.18
CA ALA A 27 9.08 4.39 -12.99
C ALA A 27 8.54 5.14 -11.77
N TYR A 28 9.39 5.39 -10.77
CA TYR A 28 9.00 6.00 -9.50
C TYR A 28 9.89 7.17 -9.14
N THR A 29 9.28 8.31 -8.83
CA THR A 29 10.00 9.47 -8.30
C THR A 29 10.39 9.24 -6.84
N LYS A 30 11.43 9.94 -6.40
CA LYS A 30 11.82 9.97 -4.97
C LYS A 30 10.63 10.33 -4.06
N ALA A 31 9.85 11.35 -4.46
CA ALA A 31 8.69 11.80 -3.68
C ALA A 31 7.64 10.70 -3.51
N GLN A 32 7.37 9.90 -4.55
CA GLN A 32 6.42 8.78 -4.46
C GLN A 32 6.90 7.71 -3.49
N VAL A 33 8.19 7.37 -3.51
CA VAL A 33 8.77 6.38 -2.60
C VAL A 33 8.73 6.88 -1.16
N LEU A 34 9.16 8.12 -0.92
CA LEU A 34 9.13 8.71 0.42
C LEU A 34 7.69 8.86 0.95
N ASN A 35 6.73 9.16 0.08
CA ASN A 35 5.32 9.22 0.46
C ASN A 35 4.77 7.85 0.88
N GLU A 36 5.14 6.77 0.21
CA GLU A 36 4.78 5.40 0.63
C GLU A 36 5.36 5.08 2.02
N ALA A 37 6.61 5.42 2.25
CA ALA A 37 7.26 5.22 3.55
C ALA A 37 6.59 6.05 4.65
N LEU A 38 6.31 7.32 4.39
CA LEU A 38 5.64 8.20 5.34
C LEU A 38 4.24 7.71 5.69
N ASN A 39 3.46 7.26 4.72
CA ASN A 39 2.14 6.70 4.97
C ASN A 39 2.22 5.42 5.82
N THR A 40 3.23 4.58 5.61
CA THR A 40 3.47 3.42 6.48
C THR A 40 3.73 3.83 7.92
N ALA A 41 4.61 4.80 8.13
CA ALA A 41 4.91 5.33 9.47
C ALA A 41 3.67 5.92 10.16
N ARG A 42 2.84 6.65 9.43
CA ARG A 42 1.58 7.19 9.94
C ARG A 42 0.59 6.11 10.37
N VAL A 43 0.52 5.01 9.63
CA VAL A 43 -0.33 3.86 10.01
C VAL A 43 0.23 3.16 11.24
N GLU A 44 1.54 3.05 11.40
CA GLU A 44 2.17 2.51 12.61
C GLU A 44 1.72 3.27 13.87
N GLU A 45 1.63 4.60 13.79
CA GLU A 45 1.20 5.45 14.90
C GLU A 45 -0.24 5.19 15.36
N THR A 46 -1.07 4.55 14.54
CA THR A 46 -2.44 4.18 14.88
C THR A 46 -2.51 2.99 15.86
N GLY A 47 -1.40 2.29 16.07
CA GLY A 47 -1.35 1.07 16.86
C GLY A 47 -1.80 -0.20 16.15
N LEU A 48 -2.12 -0.13 14.85
CA LEU A 48 -2.36 -1.34 14.05
C LEU A 48 -1.09 -2.19 13.96
N LYS A 49 -1.28 -3.51 14.06
CA LYS A 49 -0.19 -4.47 13.85
C LYS A 49 0.12 -4.61 12.36
N ILE A 50 1.07 -3.82 11.91
CA ILE A 50 1.60 -3.88 10.53
C ILE A 50 3.11 -4.10 10.57
N PRO A 51 3.73 -4.60 9.48
CA PRO A 51 5.18 -4.64 9.38
C PRO A 51 5.77 -3.25 9.53
N LYS A 52 6.62 -3.04 10.52
CA LYS A 52 7.23 -1.74 10.81
C LYS A 52 8.17 -1.32 9.70
N LEU A 53 8.14 -0.04 9.39
CA LEU A 53 9.13 0.60 8.52
C LEU A 53 10.47 0.67 9.25
N LEU A 54 11.53 0.17 8.64
CA LEU A 54 12.87 0.13 9.24
C LEU A 54 13.84 1.08 8.57
N ASP A 55 13.78 1.20 7.25
CA ASP A 55 14.76 1.97 6.48
C ASP A 55 14.19 2.42 5.14
N VAL A 56 14.68 3.56 4.67
CA VAL A 56 14.47 4.08 3.31
C VAL A 56 15.82 4.58 2.81
N ARG A 57 16.29 4.01 1.71
CA ARG A 57 17.62 4.36 1.19
C ARG A 57 17.70 4.40 -0.33
N LYS A 58 18.66 5.17 -0.83
CA LYS A 58 19.04 5.13 -2.23
C LYS A 58 19.83 3.85 -2.49
N VAL A 59 19.50 3.16 -3.57
CA VAL A 59 20.21 1.98 -4.07
C VAL A 59 20.54 2.18 -5.55
N ASP A 60 21.32 1.28 -6.13
CA ASP A 60 21.60 1.32 -7.56
C ASP A 60 20.29 1.17 -8.36
N GLY A 61 20.03 2.14 -9.23
CA GLY A 61 18.86 2.15 -10.10
C GLY A 61 17.54 2.58 -9.42
N GLY A 62 17.55 3.02 -8.16
CA GLY A 62 16.32 3.45 -7.53
C GLY A 62 16.38 3.71 -6.03
N TRP A 63 15.28 3.44 -5.37
CA TRP A 63 15.07 3.59 -3.93
C TRP A 63 14.56 2.29 -3.34
N ALA A 64 14.98 1.96 -2.12
CA ALA A 64 14.53 0.81 -1.39
C ALA A 64 13.82 1.21 -0.09
N ILE A 65 12.71 0.54 0.20
CA ILE A 65 12.03 0.59 1.49
C ILE A 65 12.20 -0.77 2.15
N THR A 66 12.70 -0.78 3.37
CA THR A 66 12.87 -1.98 4.18
C THR A 66 11.85 -1.99 5.31
N ARG A 67 11.17 -3.11 5.49
CA ARG A 67 10.16 -3.35 6.54
C ARG A 67 10.47 -4.64 7.27
N GLU A 68 9.89 -4.83 8.43
CA GLU A 68 9.85 -6.14 9.08
C GLU A 68 9.24 -7.18 8.15
N TYR A 69 9.80 -8.37 8.16
CA TYR A 69 9.17 -9.52 7.54
C TYR A 69 8.35 -10.27 8.59
N ILE A 70 7.08 -10.46 8.32
CA ILE A 70 6.17 -11.22 9.21
C ILE A 70 5.95 -12.57 8.59
N GLU A 71 6.38 -13.63 9.29
CA GLU A 71 6.07 -15.00 8.90
C GLU A 71 4.59 -15.31 9.14
N GLY A 72 4.00 -16.01 8.19
CA GLY A 72 2.62 -16.41 8.29
C GLY A 72 2.05 -16.86 6.96
N LYS A 73 0.83 -17.33 7.02
CA LYS A 73 0.02 -17.66 5.84
C LYS A 73 -1.10 -16.64 5.69
N SER A 74 -1.46 -16.35 4.46
CA SER A 74 -2.64 -15.53 4.18
C SER A 74 -3.92 -16.27 4.59
N LEU A 75 -4.98 -15.53 4.89
CA LEU A 75 -6.27 -16.17 5.19
C LEU A 75 -6.79 -16.98 4.00
N SER A 76 -6.52 -16.56 2.77
CA SER A 76 -6.89 -17.31 1.57
C SER A 76 -6.17 -18.66 1.46
N GLU A 77 -4.88 -18.72 1.81
CA GLU A 77 -4.14 -19.99 1.89
C GLU A 77 -4.70 -20.91 2.98
N LEU A 78 -5.00 -20.34 4.15
CA LEU A 78 -5.59 -21.10 5.26
C LEU A 78 -6.97 -21.66 4.92
N MET A 79 -7.82 -20.89 4.23
CA MET A 79 -9.13 -21.35 3.75
C MET A 79 -8.98 -22.48 2.73
N ALA A 80 -8.01 -22.37 1.81
CA ALA A 80 -7.76 -23.41 0.81
C ALA A 80 -7.25 -24.71 1.44
N GLU A 81 -6.41 -24.62 2.47
CA GLU A 81 -5.86 -25.78 3.19
C GLU A 81 -6.89 -26.41 4.16
N ASN A 82 -7.81 -25.61 4.69
CA ASN A 82 -8.80 -26.04 5.69
C ASN A 82 -10.19 -25.53 5.30
N PRO A 83 -10.83 -26.09 4.26
CA PRO A 83 -12.15 -25.64 3.80
C PRO A 83 -13.24 -25.72 4.88
N GLU A 84 -13.11 -26.64 5.83
CA GLU A 84 -14.03 -26.83 6.96
C GLU A 84 -14.01 -25.66 7.96
N LYS A 85 -12.96 -24.81 7.91
CA LYS A 85 -12.79 -23.63 8.77
C LYS A 85 -13.02 -22.32 8.04
N GLU A 86 -13.60 -22.33 6.86
CA GLU A 86 -13.81 -21.13 6.04
C GLU A 86 -14.56 -20.04 6.80
N ASP A 87 -15.64 -20.38 7.48
CA ASP A 87 -16.44 -19.42 8.27
C ASP A 87 -15.60 -18.76 9.38
N GLU A 88 -14.77 -19.54 10.09
CA GLU A 88 -13.87 -19.01 11.12
C GLU A 88 -12.87 -17.98 10.54
N TYR A 89 -12.30 -18.27 9.37
CA TYR A 89 -11.36 -17.36 8.72
C TYR A 89 -12.04 -16.13 8.13
N LEU A 90 -13.27 -16.26 7.64
CA LEU A 90 -14.09 -15.12 7.22
C LEU A 90 -14.43 -14.20 8.39
N GLU A 91 -14.77 -14.74 9.56
CA GLU A 91 -14.99 -13.94 10.77
C GLU A 91 -13.73 -13.17 11.17
N LYS A 92 -12.56 -13.81 11.13
CA LYS A 92 -11.26 -13.14 11.36
C LYS A 92 -11.01 -12.02 10.37
N PHE A 93 -11.29 -12.24 9.10
CA PHE A 93 -11.15 -11.23 8.05
C PHE A 93 -12.03 -10.00 8.31
N VAL A 94 -13.30 -10.23 8.64
CA VAL A 94 -14.25 -9.15 8.97
C VAL A 94 -13.81 -8.40 10.23
N ALA A 95 -13.36 -9.12 11.27
CA ALA A 95 -12.86 -8.50 12.50
C ALA A 95 -11.65 -7.60 12.25
N LEU A 96 -10.71 -8.03 11.40
CA LEU A 96 -9.55 -7.23 10.99
C LEU A 96 -9.96 -5.98 10.20
N GLN A 97 -10.93 -6.10 9.29
CA GLN A 97 -11.46 -4.94 8.57
C GLN A 97 -12.12 -3.93 9.52
N MET A 98 -12.91 -4.39 10.47
CA MET A 98 -13.53 -3.53 11.48
C MET A 98 -12.47 -2.84 12.35
N GLU A 99 -11.42 -3.55 12.75
CA GLU A 99 -10.30 -2.95 13.49
C GLU A 99 -9.63 -1.84 12.69
N ILE A 100 -9.31 -2.09 11.41
CA ILE A 100 -8.71 -1.10 10.51
C ILE A 100 -9.63 0.12 10.37
N HIS A 101 -10.92 -0.10 10.13
CA HIS A 101 -11.89 0.99 9.98
C HIS A 101 -12.15 1.77 11.27
N SER A 102 -11.86 1.21 12.43
CA SER A 102 -11.97 1.92 13.72
C SER A 102 -10.84 2.93 13.93
N LYS A 103 -9.73 2.82 13.22
CA LYS A 103 -8.58 3.69 13.37
C LYS A 103 -8.75 4.98 12.57
N LYS A 104 -8.29 6.07 13.16
CA LYS A 104 -8.27 7.39 12.50
C LYS A 104 -6.83 7.75 12.19
N CYS A 105 -6.57 8.09 10.95
CA CYS A 105 -5.27 8.54 10.47
C CYS A 105 -5.43 9.75 9.55
N PRO A 106 -5.73 10.95 10.12
CA PRO A 106 -6.10 12.14 9.35
C PRO A 106 -4.98 12.65 8.43
N MET A 107 -3.74 12.26 8.72
CA MET A 107 -2.57 12.68 7.93
C MET A 107 -2.31 11.80 6.70
N LEU A 108 -3.04 10.70 6.53
CA LEU A 108 -2.96 9.93 5.29
C LEU A 108 -3.50 10.71 4.10
N ASN A 109 -2.90 10.48 2.94
CA ASN A 109 -3.39 11.06 1.70
C ASN A 109 -4.82 10.60 1.43
N LYS A 110 -5.70 11.54 1.17
CA LYS A 110 -7.08 11.25 0.84
C LYS A 110 -7.19 10.64 -0.56
N ILE A 111 -8.08 9.68 -0.72
CA ILE A 111 -8.28 9.01 -2.00
C ILE A 111 -8.69 10.00 -3.10
N LYS A 112 -9.46 11.02 -2.76
CA LYS A 112 -9.88 12.08 -3.67
C LYS A 112 -8.69 12.84 -4.27
N GLU A 113 -7.72 13.21 -3.44
CA GLU A 113 -6.47 13.87 -3.87
C GLU A 113 -5.66 12.96 -4.81
N LYS A 114 -5.55 11.68 -4.46
CA LYS A 114 -4.87 10.68 -5.29
C LYS A 114 -5.56 10.50 -6.65
N MET A 115 -6.88 10.50 -6.68
CA MET A 115 -7.65 10.41 -7.92
C MET A 115 -7.49 11.67 -8.78
N HIS A 116 -7.51 12.87 -8.19
CA HIS A 116 -7.21 14.11 -8.92
C HIS A 116 -5.83 14.06 -9.57
N ALA A 117 -4.81 13.62 -8.85
CA ALA A 117 -3.46 13.47 -9.38
C ALA A 117 -3.41 12.48 -10.56
N LYS A 118 -4.13 11.37 -10.48
CA LYS A 118 -4.21 10.39 -11.59
C LYS A 118 -4.93 10.95 -12.81
N ILE A 119 -6.00 11.70 -12.64
CA ILE A 119 -6.71 12.36 -13.74
C ILE A 119 -5.77 13.36 -14.42
N SER A 120 -5.06 14.18 -13.66
CA SER A 120 -4.11 15.16 -14.18
C SER A 120 -2.95 14.53 -14.95
N ALA A 121 -2.48 13.37 -14.52
CA ALA A 121 -1.40 12.62 -15.17
C ALA A 121 -1.86 11.76 -16.37
N SER A 122 -3.17 11.64 -16.60
CA SER A 122 -3.71 10.84 -17.69
C SER A 122 -3.47 11.49 -19.06
N SER A 123 -3.53 10.68 -20.13
CA SER A 123 -3.45 11.11 -21.52
C SER A 123 -4.80 11.56 -22.10
N TYR A 124 -5.85 11.68 -21.30
CA TYR A 124 -7.14 12.16 -21.74
C TYR A 124 -7.10 13.61 -22.21
N GLU A 125 -8.01 13.97 -23.11
CA GLU A 125 -8.17 15.36 -23.54
C GLU A 125 -8.48 16.30 -22.36
N ALA A 126 -8.06 17.56 -22.49
CA ALA A 126 -8.23 18.56 -21.42
C ALA A 126 -9.70 18.73 -20.98
N THR A 127 -10.63 18.69 -21.92
CA THR A 127 -12.07 18.79 -21.64
C THR A 127 -12.57 17.63 -20.79
N LEU A 128 -12.15 16.39 -21.11
CA LEU A 128 -12.52 15.21 -20.35
C LEU A 128 -11.88 15.23 -18.95
N ARG A 129 -10.61 15.63 -18.85
CA ARG A 129 -9.95 15.77 -17.53
C ARG A 129 -10.68 16.79 -16.65
N TYR A 130 -11.07 17.92 -17.20
CA TYR A 130 -11.86 18.93 -16.49
C TYR A 130 -13.19 18.37 -15.98
N ASP A 131 -13.93 17.66 -16.83
CA ASP A 131 -15.22 17.04 -16.45
C ASP A 131 -15.03 15.99 -15.35
N LEU A 132 -13.99 15.14 -15.46
CA LEU A 132 -13.68 14.13 -14.44
C LEU A 132 -13.30 14.77 -13.10
N HIS A 133 -12.53 15.86 -13.10
CA HIS A 133 -12.22 16.60 -11.87
C HIS A 133 -13.47 17.17 -11.21
N ASN A 134 -14.38 17.75 -12.00
CA ASN A 134 -15.65 18.30 -11.47
C ASN A 134 -16.56 17.21 -10.90
N ARG A 135 -16.69 16.07 -11.57
CA ARG A 135 -17.46 14.93 -11.07
C ARG A 135 -16.88 14.37 -9.77
N LEU A 136 -15.57 14.23 -9.72
CA LEU A 136 -14.87 13.76 -8.52
C LEU A 136 -15.06 14.72 -7.36
N GLU A 137 -14.98 16.04 -7.61
CA GLU A 137 -15.17 17.06 -6.58
C GLU A 137 -16.59 17.05 -6.00
N GLY A 138 -17.59 16.76 -6.82
CA GLY A 138 -19.00 16.61 -6.39
C GLY A 138 -19.28 15.35 -5.56
N MET A 139 -18.39 14.38 -5.52
CA MET A 139 -18.56 13.18 -4.71
C MET A 139 -18.31 13.47 -3.23
N LYS A 140 -19.14 12.91 -2.36
CA LYS A 140 -18.91 13.02 -0.91
C LYS A 140 -17.61 12.31 -0.53
N SER A 141 -16.78 12.98 0.27
CA SER A 141 -15.63 12.33 0.91
C SER A 141 -16.15 11.33 1.92
N VAL A 142 -15.76 10.07 1.76
CA VAL A 142 -15.92 9.07 2.81
C VAL A 142 -14.76 9.31 3.79
N SER A 143 -15.08 9.76 4.96
CA SER A 143 -14.12 9.96 6.04
C SER A 143 -13.86 8.66 6.77
#